data_d1acfb27978a8af68754e111309d2174
#
_entry.id   d1acfb27978a8af68754e111309d2174
#
_cell.length_a   1.000
_cell.length_b   1.000
_cell.length_c   1.000
_cell.angle_alpha   90.00
_cell.angle_beta   90.00
_cell.angle_gamma   90.00
#
_symmetry.space_group_name_H-M   'P 1'
#
loop_
_entity.id
_entity.type
_entity.pdbx_description
1 polymer ?
#
loop_
_entity_poly.entity_id
_entity_poly.type
_entity_poly.pdbx_seq_one_letter_code
_entity_poly.pdbx_strand_id
1 'polypeptide(L)'
;GWRLNSTINSGDARVSGVELNVRQSLAALGKYGRFFSVFANATKLRLQGSRTADFNRFLPKSANWGFTFTKNPITFMAKWHHRGEQNRGPSTALGPNAILYQDARTTLDVNLSYQAFKRLSVFVNSRNVENVHFNASRYQSDTPEYARRSSSNSYGAQWAFGVKGTF
;
A
#
# COMPACT_ATOMS: atom_id res chain seq x y z
N GLY A 1 5.38 -41.60 -18.71
CA GLY A 1 6.58 -41.18 -17.98
C GLY A 1 6.24 -40.76 -16.57
N TRP A 2 7.08 -41.09 -15.61
CA TRP A 2 6.94 -40.67 -14.23
C TRP A 2 7.43 -39.25 -14.07
N ARG A 3 6.68 -38.39 -13.35
CA ARG A 3 7.15 -37.07 -12.95
C ARG A 3 7.59 -37.11 -11.49
N LEU A 4 8.86 -36.83 -11.24
CA LEU A 4 9.38 -36.64 -9.89
C LEU A 4 9.24 -35.15 -9.53
N ASN A 5 8.44 -34.85 -8.51
CA ASN A 5 8.38 -33.53 -7.88
C ASN A 5 9.15 -33.59 -6.58
N SER A 6 10.20 -32.78 -6.47
CA SER A 6 10.95 -32.64 -5.21
C SER A 6 11.14 -31.17 -4.87
N THR A 7 11.22 -30.88 -3.59
CA THR A 7 11.57 -29.55 -3.08
C THR A 7 13.04 -29.55 -2.75
N ILE A 8 13.78 -28.62 -3.35
CA ILE A 8 15.21 -28.43 -3.06
C ILE A 8 15.44 -27.03 -2.48
N ASN A 9 16.48 -26.89 -1.69
CA ASN A 9 16.92 -25.60 -1.21
C ASN A 9 17.57 -24.84 -2.39
N SER A 10 17.00 -23.70 -2.79
CA SER A 10 17.40 -22.98 -4.00
C SER A 10 18.52 -21.95 -3.77
N GLY A 11 19.04 -21.82 -2.56
CA GLY A 11 20.13 -20.93 -2.20
C GLY A 11 19.81 -20.00 -1.04
N ASP A 12 20.79 -19.16 -0.68
CA ASP A 12 20.71 -18.20 0.40
C ASP A 12 20.25 -16.83 -0.09
N ALA A 13 19.44 -16.17 0.71
CA ALA A 13 19.06 -14.79 0.48
C ALA A 13 19.10 -13.96 1.76
N ARG A 14 19.46 -12.69 1.61
CA ARG A 14 19.50 -11.72 2.69
C ARG A 14 18.57 -10.56 2.37
N VAL A 15 17.73 -10.20 3.34
CA VAL A 15 16.93 -8.97 3.31
C VAL A 15 17.56 -7.97 4.26
N SER A 16 17.81 -6.77 3.77
CA SER A 16 18.26 -5.62 4.56
C SER A 16 17.41 -4.41 4.21
N GLY A 17 17.30 -3.44 5.13
CA GLY A 17 16.49 -2.27 4.85
C GLY A 17 16.52 -1.22 5.93
N VAL A 18 15.79 -0.15 5.64
CA VAL A 18 15.60 1.00 6.54
C VAL A 18 14.12 1.25 6.70
N GLU A 19 13.72 1.51 7.93
CA GLU A 19 12.36 1.94 8.28
C GLU A 19 12.43 3.28 9.00
N LEU A 20 11.57 4.20 8.58
CA LEU A 20 11.36 5.50 9.22
C LEU A 20 9.91 5.57 9.71
N ASN A 21 9.73 6.01 10.96
CA ASN A 21 8.41 6.28 11.54
C ASN A 21 8.44 7.62 12.26
N VAL A 22 7.51 8.49 11.89
CA VAL A 22 7.34 9.82 12.48
C VAL A 22 5.88 10.04 12.81
N ARG A 23 5.62 10.55 14.00
CA ARG A 23 4.31 11.04 14.43
C ARG A 23 4.48 12.31 15.24
N GLN A 24 3.79 13.38 14.82
CA GLN A 24 3.94 14.69 15.41
C GLN A 24 2.60 15.38 15.60
N SER A 25 2.35 15.88 16.81
CA SER A 25 1.28 16.85 17.06
C SER A 25 1.73 18.23 16.59
N LEU A 26 0.84 18.96 15.95
CA LEU A 26 1.10 20.31 15.47
C LEU A 26 0.72 21.39 16.51
N ALA A 27 0.54 21.04 17.78
CA ALA A 27 0.15 21.97 18.85
C ALA A 27 1.10 23.15 19.00
N ALA A 28 2.39 22.97 18.71
CA ALA A 28 3.38 24.02 18.73
C ALA A 28 3.16 25.15 17.69
N LEU A 29 2.35 24.88 16.65
CA LEU A 29 2.01 25.85 15.60
C LEU A 29 0.84 26.77 15.98
N GLY A 30 0.53 26.86 17.27
CA GLY A 30 -0.48 27.78 17.81
C GLY A 30 -1.86 27.13 18.03
N LYS A 31 -2.86 27.98 18.29
CA LYS A 31 -4.18 27.54 18.78
C LYS A 31 -4.93 26.58 17.83
N TYR A 32 -4.69 26.67 16.55
CA TYR A 32 -5.31 25.78 15.57
C TYR A 32 -4.50 24.47 15.39
N GLY A 33 -3.18 24.55 15.51
CA GLY A 33 -2.30 23.39 15.36
C GLY A 33 -2.58 22.27 16.37
N ARG A 34 -3.09 22.59 17.56
CA ARG A 34 -3.46 21.62 18.58
C ARG A 34 -4.52 20.59 18.15
N PHE A 35 -5.28 20.90 17.10
CA PHE A 35 -6.28 19.98 16.56
C PHE A 35 -5.74 19.01 15.52
N PHE A 36 -4.50 19.22 15.07
CA PHE A 36 -3.88 18.44 14.02
C PHE A 36 -2.73 17.59 14.55
N SER A 37 -2.65 16.39 14.03
CA SER A 37 -1.47 15.55 14.12
C SER A 37 -1.15 14.96 12.75
N VAL A 38 0.13 14.84 12.43
CA VAL A 38 0.63 14.24 11.20
C VAL A 38 1.40 12.98 11.53
N PHE A 39 1.42 12.06 10.61
CA PHE A 39 2.22 10.85 10.71
C PHE A 39 2.77 10.47 9.33
N ALA A 40 3.93 9.83 9.34
CA ALA A 40 4.52 9.22 8.18
C ALA A 40 5.32 7.99 8.60
N ASN A 41 5.19 6.91 7.86
CA ASN A 41 6.13 5.80 7.92
C ASN A 41 6.54 5.39 6.51
N ALA A 42 7.79 5.00 6.35
CA ALA A 42 8.33 4.55 5.09
C ALA A 42 9.30 3.39 5.34
N THR A 43 9.19 2.38 4.51
CA THR A 43 10.05 1.20 4.55
C THR A 43 10.70 1.03 3.18
N LYS A 44 12.01 0.84 3.17
CA LYS A 44 12.77 0.49 1.98
C LYS A 44 13.60 -0.76 2.28
N LEU A 45 13.30 -1.83 1.57
CA LEU A 45 13.97 -3.11 1.71
C LEU A 45 14.79 -3.42 0.47
N ARG A 46 15.89 -4.12 0.67
CA ARG A 46 16.77 -4.61 -0.38
C ARG A 46 16.96 -6.11 -0.20
N LEU A 47 16.65 -6.84 -1.25
CA LEU A 47 16.88 -8.27 -1.34
C LEU A 47 18.22 -8.51 -2.04
N GLN A 48 19.07 -9.35 -1.45
CA GLN A 48 20.34 -9.80 -1.99
C GLN A 48 20.39 -11.31 -1.88
N GLY A 49 20.98 -11.99 -2.85
CA GLY A 49 21.11 -13.45 -2.82
C GLY A 49 21.09 -14.09 -4.19
N SER A 50 21.03 -15.40 -4.22
CA SER A 50 20.97 -16.19 -5.43
C SER A 50 19.71 -15.88 -6.23
N ARG A 51 19.84 -15.79 -7.56
CA ARG A 51 18.69 -15.61 -8.48
C ARG A 51 17.70 -16.77 -8.45
N THR A 52 18.10 -17.90 -7.89
CA THR A 52 17.28 -19.10 -7.76
C THR A 52 16.34 -19.07 -6.56
N ALA A 53 16.57 -18.17 -5.60
CA ALA A 53 15.66 -17.99 -4.48
C ALA A 53 14.39 -17.27 -4.98
N ASP A 54 13.24 -17.93 -4.86
CA ASP A 54 11.97 -17.40 -5.29
C ASP A 54 11.39 -16.44 -4.24
N PHE A 55 11.78 -15.16 -4.31
CA PHE A 55 11.19 -14.08 -3.55
C PHE A 55 10.14 -13.30 -4.35
N ASN A 56 9.34 -14.01 -5.12
CA ASN A 56 8.18 -13.44 -5.77
C ASN A 56 7.28 -12.79 -4.72
N ARG A 57 6.72 -11.61 -5.05
CA ARG A 57 5.87 -10.81 -4.16
C ARG A 57 6.61 -10.06 -3.04
N PHE A 58 7.94 -10.03 -3.05
CA PHE A 58 8.69 -9.13 -2.19
C PHE A 58 8.34 -7.66 -2.50
N LEU A 59 7.99 -6.90 -1.48
CA LEU A 59 7.65 -5.47 -1.62
C LEU A 59 8.84 -4.61 -1.21
N PRO A 60 9.61 -4.05 -2.16
CA PRO A 60 10.84 -3.34 -1.85
C PRO A 60 10.63 -1.96 -1.22
N LYS A 61 9.47 -1.33 -1.47
CA LYS A 61 9.17 0.02 -1.01
C LYS A 61 7.71 0.13 -0.59
N SER A 62 7.47 0.69 0.58
CA SER A 62 6.14 1.10 1.02
C SER A 62 6.23 2.37 1.85
N ALA A 63 5.20 3.18 1.81
CA ALA A 63 5.06 4.34 2.68
C ALA A 63 3.59 4.59 3.00
N ASN A 64 3.35 5.12 4.19
CA ASN A 64 2.05 5.63 4.59
C ASN A 64 2.27 6.99 5.23
N TRP A 65 1.44 7.95 4.89
CA TRP A 65 1.46 9.26 5.51
C TRP A 65 0.05 9.83 5.57
N GLY A 66 -0.13 10.78 6.44
CA GLY A 66 -1.44 11.38 6.59
C GLY A 66 -1.52 12.37 7.74
N PHE A 67 -2.72 12.83 7.96
CA PHE A 67 -3.02 13.69 9.09
C PHE A 67 -4.35 13.31 9.73
N THR A 68 -4.47 13.67 11.01
CA THR A 68 -5.71 13.59 11.77
C THR A 68 -6.05 14.97 12.27
N PHE A 69 -7.29 15.38 12.08
CA PHE A 69 -7.91 16.54 12.69
C PHE A 69 -8.89 16.08 13.76
N THR A 70 -8.74 16.58 14.99
CA THR A 70 -9.63 16.23 16.11
C THR A 70 -10.04 17.50 16.82
N LYS A 71 -11.29 17.88 16.69
CA LYS A 71 -11.95 18.94 17.44
C LYS A 71 -13.37 18.50 17.71
N ASN A 72 -13.66 18.20 19.00
CA ASN A 72 -15.00 17.76 19.39
C ASN A 72 -16.10 18.67 18.81
N PRO A 73 -17.15 18.06 18.16
CA PRO A 73 -17.48 16.64 18.07
C PRO A 73 -16.91 15.89 16.84
N ILE A 74 -16.00 16.49 16.06
CA ILE A 74 -15.52 15.99 14.78
C ILE A 74 -14.12 15.37 14.92
N THR A 75 -13.93 14.20 14.32
CA THR A 75 -12.63 13.62 14.02
C THR A 75 -12.58 13.28 12.53
N PHE A 76 -11.55 13.78 11.85
CA PHE A 76 -11.30 13.53 10.44
C PHE A 76 -9.87 13.00 10.27
N MET A 77 -9.68 11.98 9.43
CA MET A 77 -8.38 11.45 9.07
C MET A 77 -8.30 11.25 7.57
N ALA A 78 -7.22 11.72 6.98
CA ALA A 78 -6.83 11.39 5.60
C ALA A 78 -5.49 10.65 5.65
N LYS A 79 -5.40 9.54 4.92
CA LYS A 79 -4.24 8.65 4.92
C LYS A 79 -3.95 8.16 3.51
N TRP A 80 -2.73 8.42 3.05
CA TRP A 80 -2.20 7.90 1.80
C TRP A 80 -1.40 6.63 2.05
N HIS A 81 -1.58 5.65 1.17
CA HIS A 81 -0.83 4.39 1.16
C HIS A 81 -0.10 4.26 -0.16
N HIS A 82 1.21 4.29 -0.12
CA HIS A 82 2.07 4.01 -1.25
C HIS A 82 2.61 2.59 -1.20
N ARG A 83 2.46 1.87 -2.29
CA ARG A 83 3.16 0.61 -2.54
C ARG A 83 4.03 0.77 -3.77
N GLY A 84 5.31 0.47 -3.66
CA GLY A 84 6.21 0.40 -4.79
C GLY A 84 5.88 -0.75 -5.75
N GLU A 85 6.54 -0.75 -6.87
CA GLU A 85 6.46 -1.86 -7.82
C GLU A 85 6.88 -3.17 -7.17
N GLN A 86 6.18 -4.25 -7.50
CA GLN A 86 6.39 -5.57 -6.95
C GLN A 86 6.54 -6.61 -8.04
N ASN A 87 7.65 -7.34 -8.02
CA ASN A 87 7.85 -8.51 -8.87
C ASN A 87 6.87 -9.62 -8.46
N ARG A 88 6.09 -10.13 -9.43
CA ARG A 88 5.07 -11.18 -9.23
C ARG A 88 5.53 -12.54 -9.74
N GLY A 89 6.70 -12.59 -10.38
CA GLY A 89 7.32 -13.80 -10.90
C GLY A 89 7.38 -13.88 -12.41
N PRO A 90 7.98 -14.94 -12.93
CA PRO A 90 8.10 -15.19 -14.36
C PRO A 90 6.75 -15.23 -15.06
N SER A 91 6.71 -14.75 -16.29
CA SER A 91 5.54 -14.80 -17.15
C SER A 91 5.94 -15.14 -18.58
N THR A 92 5.67 -16.37 -18.97
CA THR A 92 6.09 -16.92 -20.26
C THR A 92 5.35 -16.34 -21.47
N ALA A 93 4.33 -15.50 -21.27
CA ALA A 93 3.51 -14.97 -22.37
C ALA A 93 4.27 -14.05 -23.34
N LEU A 94 5.40 -13.45 -22.93
CA LEU A 94 6.27 -12.61 -23.78
C LEU A 94 7.67 -13.18 -23.93
N GLY A 95 7.86 -14.48 -23.63
CA GLY A 95 9.16 -15.13 -23.71
C GLY A 95 9.68 -15.63 -22.36
N PRO A 96 10.79 -16.37 -22.36
CA PRO A 96 11.28 -17.06 -21.16
C PRO A 96 11.79 -16.13 -20.07
N ASN A 97 12.18 -14.89 -20.42
CA ASN A 97 12.75 -13.91 -19.50
C ASN A 97 11.73 -12.84 -19.06
N ALA A 98 10.48 -12.94 -19.50
CA ALA A 98 9.47 -11.96 -19.14
C ALA A 98 9.01 -12.13 -17.69
N ILE A 99 8.86 -11.01 -16.98
CA ILE A 99 8.43 -10.95 -15.61
C ILE A 99 7.14 -10.14 -15.53
N LEU A 100 6.22 -10.61 -14.70
CA LEU A 100 5.01 -9.87 -14.34
C LEU A 100 5.30 -8.98 -13.14
N TYR A 101 4.96 -7.72 -13.24
CA TYR A 101 5.07 -6.73 -12.18
C TYR A 101 3.68 -6.22 -11.79
N GLN A 102 3.50 -5.98 -10.51
CA GLN A 102 2.42 -5.15 -10.01
C GLN A 102 2.94 -3.73 -9.92
N ASP A 103 2.35 -2.80 -10.66
CA ASP A 103 2.82 -1.43 -10.74
C ASP A 103 2.71 -0.71 -9.38
N ALA A 104 3.57 0.27 -9.19
CA ALA A 104 3.50 1.14 -8.02
C ALA A 104 2.17 1.91 -8.01
N ARG A 105 1.62 2.14 -6.81
CA ARG A 105 0.39 2.91 -6.65
C ARG A 105 0.34 3.63 -5.32
N THR A 106 -0.41 4.72 -5.30
CA THR A 106 -0.75 5.45 -4.08
C THR A 106 -2.27 5.56 -4.00
N THR A 107 -2.85 5.18 -2.87
CA THR A 107 -4.30 5.28 -2.63
C THR A 107 -4.56 6.20 -1.45
N LEU A 108 -5.68 6.93 -1.49
CA LEU A 108 -6.16 7.77 -0.41
C LEU A 108 -7.35 7.10 0.30
N ASP A 109 -7.23 6.98 1.61
CA ASP A 109 -8.31 6.56 2.51
C ASP A 109 -8.73 7.73 3.39
N VAL A 110 -10.02 7.87 3.63
CA VAL A 110 -10.60 8.97 4.44
C VAL A 110 -11.53 8.37 5.49
N ASN A 111 -11.44 8.91 6.69
CA ASN A 111 -12.32 8.58 7.80
C ASN A 111 -12.88 9.87 8.41
N LEU A 112 -14.18 9.94 8.57
CA LEU A 112 -14.89 11.01 9.27
C LEU A 112 -15.76 10.41 10.35
N SER A 113 -15.63 10.91 11.58
CA SER A 113 -16.47 10.54 12.71
C SER A 113 -17.05 11.79 13.36
N TYR A 114 -18.33 11.73 13.70
CA TYR A 114 -19.05 12.78 14.40
C TYR A 114 -19.69 12.21 15.66
N GLN A 115 -19.34 12.76 16.81
CA GLN A 115 -19.92 12.38 18.10
C GLN A 115 -21.24 13.13 18.31
N ALA A 116 -22.35 12.48 17.95
CA ALA A 116 -23.68 13.07 18.05
C ALA A 116 -24.15 13.23 19.50
N PHE A 117 -23.83 12.26 20.36
CA PHE A 117 -24.13 12.26 21.78
C PHE A 117 -22.96 11.69 22.59
N LYS A 118 -22.98 11.83 23.91
CA LYS A 118 -21.90 11.33 24.79
C LYS A 118 -21.55 9.85 24.56
N ARG A 119 -22.53 9.04 24.17
CA ARG A 119 -22.38 7.59 23.96
C ARG A 119 -22.64 7.14 22.53
N LEU A 120 -22.85 8.06 21.58
CA LEU A 120 -23.21 7.73 20.20
C LEU A 120 -22.40 8.55 19.22
N SER A 121 -21.74 7.86 18.30
CA SER A 121 -21.02 8.47 17.18
C SER A 121 -21.50 7.87 15.86
N VAL A 122 -21.54 8.68 14.82
CA VAL A 122 -21.73 8.24 13.44
C VAL A 122 -20.41 8.36 12.70
N PHE A 123 -20.17 7.49 11.73
CA PHE A 123 -18.93 7.53 10.96
C PHE A 123 -19.15 7.22 9.49
N VAL A 124 -18.24 7.75 8.69
CA VAL A 124 -18.10 7.46 7.26
C VAL A 124 -16.64 7.11 7.02
N ASN A 125 -16.39 5.95 6.43
CA ASN A 125 -15.07 5.52 6.00
C ASN A 125 -15.09 5.34 4.50
N SER A 126 -14.05 5.83 3.82
CA SER A 126 -13.84 5.53 2.41
C SER A 126 -12.42 5.04 2.20
N ARG A 127 -12.28 4.02 1.36
CA ARG A 127 -11.00 3.49 0.89
C ARG A 127 -10.87 3.74 -0.61
N ASN A 128 -9.66 4.08 -1.02
CA ASN A 128 -9.34 4.36 -2.42
C ASN A 128 -10.27 5.43 -3.03
N VAL A 129 -10.40 6.57 -2.33
CA VAL A 129 -11.32 7.67 -2.71
C VAL A 129 -11.10 8.14 -4.14
N GLU A 130 -9.84 8.15 -4.58
CA GLU A 130 -9.43 8.58 -5.92
C GLU A 130 -9.65 7.52 -6.99
N ASN A 131 -10.19 6.36 -6.63
CA ASN A 131 -10.40 5.22 -7.53
C ASN A 131 -9.13 4.86 -8.33
N VAL A 132 -7.99 4.82 -7.67
CA VAL A 132 -6.72 4.46 -8.28
C VAL A 132 -6.79 3.03 -8.82
N HIS A 133 -6.38 2.84 -10.06
CA HIS A 133 -6.37 1.55 -10.72
C HIS A 133 -5.22 0.68 -10.23
N PHE A 134 -5.46 -0.63 -10.22
CA PHE A 134 -4.49 -1.65 -9.90
C PHE A 134 -3.91 -2.18 -11.22
N ASN A 135 -2.83 -1.58 -11.66
CA ASN A 135 -2.19 -1.91 -12.91
C ASN A 135 -1.16 -3.02 -12.71
N ALA A 136 -1.03 -3.86 -13.72
CA ALA A 136 0.06 -4.82 -13.82
C ALA A 136 0.75 -4.67 -15.17
N SER A 137 2.06 -4.76 -15.16
CA SER A 137 2.92 -4.70 -16.34
C SER A 137 3.66 -6.01 -16.50
N ARG A 138 3.87 -6.42 -17.76
CA ARG A 138 4.61 -7.63 -18.11
C ARG A 138 5.66 -7.25 -19.14
N TYR A 139 6.91 -7.46 -18.82
CA TYR A 139 7.99 -7.07 -19.74
C TYR A 139 9.29 -7.83 -19.47
N GLN A 140 10.16 -7.79 -20.45
CA GLN A 140 11.57 -8.12 -20.40
C GLN A 140 12.38 -6.90 -20.89
N SER A 141 13.72 -6.99 -20.91
CA SER A 141 14.62 -5.85 -21.16
C SER A 141 14.34 -5.08 -22.46
N ASP A 142 13.94 -5.78 -23.51
CA ASP A 142 13.68 -5.28 -24.86
C ASP A 142 12.20 -4.96 -25.14
N THR A 143 11.31 -5.13 -24.17
CA THR A 143 9.89 -4.80 -24.32
C THR A 143 9.68 -3.29 -24.34
N PRO A 144 9.16 -2.71 -25.44
CA PRO A 144 8.84 -1.29 -25.50
C PRO A 144 7.85 -0.87 -24.40
N GLU A 145 7.95 0.36 -23.91
CA GLU A 145 7.15 0.84 -22.78
C GLU A 145 5.63 0.76 -23.06
N TYR A 146 5.20 1.10 -24.27
CA TYR A 146 3.78 1.04 -24.67
C TYR A 146 3.19 -0.38 -24.66
N ALA A 147 4.04 -1.40 -24.77
CA ALA A 147 3.64 -2.82 -24.80
C ALA A 147 3.69 -3.50 -23.43
N ARG A 148 4.16 -2.80 -22.38
CA ARG A 148 4.37 -3.40 -21.05
C ARG A 148 3.09 -3.63 -20.27
N ARG A 149 2.06 -2.82 -20.46
CA ARG A 149 0.82 -2.93 -19.69
C ARG A 149 0.10 -4.25 -19.98
N SER A 150 -0.08 -5.04 -18.92
CA SER A 150 -0.74 -6.35 -19.00
C SER A 150 -2.21 -6.29 -18.59
N SER A 151 -2.51 -5.53 -17.52
CA SER A 151 -3.89 -5.35 -17.05
C SER A 151 -4.05 -4.05 -16.28
N SER A 152 -5.28 -3.56 -16.25
CA SER A 152 -5.69 -2.42 -15.43
C SER A 152 -7.05 -2.76 -14.81
N ASN A 153 -7.10 -2.87 -13.49
CA ASN A 153 -8.30 -3.23 -12.76
C ASN A 153 -8.74 -2.05 -11.89
N SER A 154 -9.99 -1.64 -12.02
CA SER A 154 -10.63 -0.66 -11.14
C SER A 154 -11.57 -1.38 -10.18
N TYR A 155 -11.40 -1.19 -8.89
CA TYR A 155 -12.29 -1.72 -7.86
C TYR A 155 -13.21 -0.65 -7.27
N GLY A 156 -13.09 0.58 -7.75
CA GLY A 156 -13.85 1.72 -7.26
C GLY A 156 -13.39 2.22 -5.88
N ALA A 157 -14.04 3.27 -5.41
CA ALA A 157 -13.98 3.71 -4.04
C ALA A 157 -14.95 2.89 -3.18
N GLN A 158 -14.48 2.38 -2.05
CA GLN A 158 -15.31 1.63 -1.10
C GLN A 158 -15.78 2.56 0.01
N TRP A 159 -17.08 2.58 0.28
CA TRP A 159 -17.69 3.40 1.31
C TRP A 159 -18.35 2.53 2.38
N ALA A 160 -18.13 2.87 3.63
CA ALA A 160 -18.77 2.26 4.78
C ALA A 160 -19.33 3.34 5.69
N PHE A 161 -20.58 3.18 6.08
CA PHE A 161 -21.30 4.08 6.99
C PHE A 161 -21.71 3.28 8.21
N GLY A 162 -21.68 3.89 9.37
CA GLY A 162 -22.08 3.19 10.58
C GLY A 162 -22.31 4.08 11.78
N VAL A 163 -22.79 3.42 12.81
CA VAL A 163 -23.05 4.01 14.12
C VAL A 163 -22.29 3.20 15.17
N LYS A 164 -21.62 3.88 16.08
CA LYS A 164 -20.91 3.27 17.22
C LYS A 164 -21.52 3.80 18.52
N GLY A 165 -21.99 2.89 19.36
CA GLY A 165 -22.56 3.20 20.68
C GLY A 165 -21.80 2.49 21.81
N THR A 166 -21.75 3.12 22.99
CA THR A 166 -21.31 2.53 24.27
C THR A 166 -22.49 2.53 25.22
N PHE A 167 -22.82 1.37 25.78
CA PHE A 167 -23.93 1.16 26.68
C PHE A 167 -23.45 0.99 28.12
#